data_298a38d54e1b285e88839fc26442ed96
#
_entry.id   298a38d54e1b285e88839fc26442ed96
#
_cell.length_a   1.000
_cell.length_b   1.000
_cell.length_c   1.000
_cell.angle_alpha   90.00
_cell.angle_beta   90.00
_cell.angle_gamma   90.00
#
_symmetry.space_group_name_H-M   'P 1'
#
loop_
_entity.id
_entity.type
_entity.pdbx_description
1 polymer ?
#
loop_
_entity_poly.entity_id
_entity_poly.type
_entity_poly.pdbx_seq_one_letter_code
_entity_poly.pdbx_strand_id
1 'polypeptide(L)'
;MIKNIGVFKDFSDDSIKSVFDVGNNRIIEMTLLANKEEIDVVCVPTHHFCNMGCVMCHLTNKGLNKSMVPIKSDDFIECLMQTLTKQGKKRTSKKKLLISFMGVGEPLLNLNLIEEVYKKENLLREEFGYESIGYALATMMPNKNILKL
;
A
#
# COMPACT_ATOMS: atom_id res chain seq x y z
N MET A 1 15.12 -0.67 11.39
CA MET A 1 15.68 -1.15 10.10
C MET A 1 14.62 -2.03 9.46
N ILE A 2 14.17 -1.68 8.27
CA ILE A 2 13.15 -2.44 7.52
C ILE A 2 13.83 -3.63 6.85
N LYS A 3 13.26 -4.81 7.01
CA LYS A 3 13.78 -6.03 6.39
C LYS A 3 12.71 -6.63 5.47
N ASN A 4 13.03 -6.76 4.19
CA ASN A 4 12.19 -7.56 3.30
C ASN A 4 12.35 -9.05 3.66
N ILE A 5 11.25 -9.68 4.07
CA ILE A 5 11.23 -11.07 4.54
C ILE A 5 10.56 -12.03 3.55
N GLY A 6 9.96 -11.52 2.48
CA GLY A 6 9.37 -12.35 1.45
C GLY A 6 8.94 -11.57 0.21
N VAL A 7 9.10 -12.19 -0.95
CA VAL A 7 8.57 -11.74 -2.23
C VAL A 7 7.89 -12.92 -2.88
N PHE A 8 6.61 -12.76 -3.15
CA PHE A 8 5.77 -13.81 -3.75
C PHE A 8 5.27 -13.30 -5.10
N LYS A 9 5.52 -14.08 -6.14
CA LYS A 9 5.04 -13.78 -7.49
C LYS A 9 3.93 -14.75 -7.86
N ASP A 10 2.79 -14.21 -8.32
CA ASP A 10 1.77 -15.00 -8.99
C ASP A 10 2.09 -15.05 -10.48
N PHE A 11 2.24 -16.28 -11.01
CA PHE A 11 2.59 -16.49 -12.42
C PHE A 11 1.38 -16.40 -13.36
N SER A 12 0.16 -16.34 -12.82
CA SER A 12 -1.07 -16.22 -13.61
C SER A 12 -1.33 -14.77 -14.05
N ASP A 13 -0.94 -13.79 -13.24
CA ASP A 13 -1.22 -12.38 -13.48
C ASP A 13 0.01 -11.46 -13.28
N ASP A 14 1.19 -12.05 -13.08
CA ASP A 14 2.45 -11.35 -12.80
C ASP A 14 2.43 -10.42 -11.58
N SER A 15 1.43 -10.55 -10.71
CA SER A 15 1.39 -9.77 -9.47
C SER A 15 2.53 -10.16 -8.52
N ILE A 16 3.03 -9.17 -7.80
CA ILE A 16 4.15 -9.33 -6.87
C ILE A 16 3.72 -8.83 -5.50
N LYS A 17 3.69 -9.72 -4.51
CA LYS A 17 3.51 -9.35 -3.11
C LYS A 17 4.86 -9.26 -2.43
N SER A 18 5.14 -8.12 -1.83
CA SER A 18 6.30 -7.89 -0.97
C SER A 18 5.87 -7.83 0.48
N VAL A 19 6.63 -8.50 1.35
CA VAL A 19 6.38 -8.57 2.80
C VAL A 19 7.59 -8.03 3.54
N PHE A 20 7.37 -7.08 4.43
CA PHE A 20 8.40 -6.39 5.19
C PHE A 20 8.17 -6.54 6.69
N ASP A 21 9.23 -6.85 7.42
CA ASP A 21 9.29 -6.73 8.86
C ASP A 21 9.87 -5.35 9.21
N VAL A 22 9.09 -4.54 9.91
CA VAL A 22 9.49 -3.20 10.37
C VAL A 22 9.82 -3.17 11.86
N GLY A 23 10.00 -4.33 12.46
CA GLY A 23 10.29 -4.51 13.88
C GLY A 23 9.06 -4.53 14.78
N ASN A 24 9.26 -4.92 16.04
CA ASN A 24 8.20 -5.01 17.05
C ASN A 24 7.01 -5.90 16.63
N ASN A 25 7.26 -7.00 15.92
CA ASN A 25 6.24 -7.91 15.38
C ASN A 25 5.22 -7.20 14.45
N ARG A 26 5.68 -6.19 13.71
CA ARG A 26 4.85 -5.43 12.77
C ARG A 26 5.26 -5.72 11.34
N ILE A 27 4.28 -6.06 10.54
CA ILE A 27 4.46 -6.41 9.14
C ILE A 27 3.77 -5.36 8.27
N ILE A 28 4.39 -5.08 7.11
CA ILE A 28 3.79 -4.33 6.00
C ILE A 28 3.77 -5.25 4.78
N GLU A 29 2.61 -5.41 4.19
CA GLU A 29 2.44 -6.13 2.92
C GLU A 29 2.00 -5.17 1.84
N MET A 30 2.67 -5.20 0.70
CA MET A 30 2.29 -4.43 -0.49
C MET A 30 2.21 -5.36 -1.69
N THR A 31 1.16 -5.21 -2.50
CA THR A 31 0.96 -6.01 -3.71
C THR A 31 0.96 -5.13 -4.93
N LEU A 32 1.90 -5.39 -5.83
CA LEU A 32 2.02 -4.72 -7.11
C LEU A 32 1.34 -5.56 -8.19
N LEU A 33 0.36 -4.97 -8.87
CA LEU A 33 -0.38 -5.56 -9.97
C LEU A 33 0.18 -5.01 -11.29
N ALA A 34 1.06 -5.76 -11.93
CA ALA A 34 1.84 -5.30 -13.07
C ALA A 34 1.17 -5.56 -14.43
N ASN A 35 0.07 -6.31 -14.47
CA ASN A 35 -0.53 -6.81 -15.70
C ASN A 35 -1.52 -5.84 -16.39
N LYS A 36 -1.50 -4.56 -16.08
CA LYS A 36 -2.33 -3.57 -16.76
C LYS A 36 -1.47 -2.76 -17.72
N GLU A 37 -1.88 -2.72 -19.00
CA GLU A 37 -1.04 -2.23 -20.10
C GLU A 37 -0.47 -0.82 -19.91
N GLU A 38 -1.19 0.08 -19.23
CA GLU A 38 -0.75 1.48 -19.06
C GLU A 38 -0.62 1.95 -17.61
N ILE A 39 -1.06 1.15 -16.65
CA ILE A 39 -1.14 1.55 -15.24
C ILE A 39 -0.54 0.45 -14.37
N ASP A 40 0.44 0.81 -13.55
CA ASP A 40 0.82 0.01 -12.41
C ASP A 40 -0.11 0.31 -11.24
N VAL A 41 -0.61 -0.73 -10.59
CA VAL A 41 -1.44 -0.58 -9.39
C VAL A 41 -0.71 -1.21 -8.22
N VAL A 42 -0.50 -0.45 -7.16
CA VAL A 42 0.03 -0.99 -5.91
C VAL A 42 -1.03 -0.92 -4.81
N CYS A 43 -1.41 -2.09 -4.29
CA CYS A 43 -2.28 -2.19 -3.12
C CYS A 43 -1.45 -2.06 -1.85
N VAL A 44 -1.81 -1.12 -1.00
CA VAL A 44 -1.02 -0.76 0.19
C VAL A 44 -1.87 -0.69 1.45
N PRO A 45 -1.31 -1.04 2.62
CA PRO A 45 -1.98 -0.92 3.91
C PRO A 45 -1.82 0.49 4.49
N THR A 46 -2.66 0.84 5.46
CA THR A 46 -2.51 2.06 6.26
C THR A 46 -2.17 1.77 7.73
N HIS A 47 -2.38 0.54 8.16
CA HIS A 47 -2.15 0.09 9.53
C HIS A 47 -1.48 -1.29 9.53
N HIS A 48 -0.80 -1.64 10.61
CA HIS A 48 -0.21 -2.97 10.78
C HIS A 48 -1.27 -4.04 11.12
N PHE A 49 -2.37 -3.63 11.73
CA PHE A 49 -3.50 -4.48 12.11
C PHE A 49 -4.81 -3.79 11.79
N CYS A 50 -5.93 -4.52 11.84
CA CYS A 50 -7.25 -3.95 11.62
C CYS A 50 -8.29 -4.58 12.55
N ASN A 51 -9.18 -3.76 13.09
CA ASN A 51 -10.30 -4.18 13.93
C ASN A 51 -11.66 -3.66 13.43
N MET A 52 -11.74 -3.24 12.17
CA MET A 52 -12.99 -2.73 11.58
C MET A 52 -14.10 -3.77 11.48
N GLY A 53 -13.78 -5.06 11.53
CA GLY A 53 -14.76 -6.14 11.56
C GLY A 53 -15.58 -6.31 10.27
N CYS A 54 -15.06 -5.88 9.13
CA CYS A 54 -15.75 -6.00 7.84
C CYS A 54 -16.11 -7.45 7.54
N VAL A 55 -17.38 -7.73 7.25
CA VAL A 55 -17.93 -9.10 7.07
C VAL A 55 -17.23 -9.86 5.96
N MET A 56 -16.85 -9.20 4.86
CA MET A 56 -16.15 -9.80 3.73
C MET A 56 -14.63 -9.98 3.97
N CYS A 57 -14.10 -9.42 5.06
CA CYS A 57 -12.65 -9.37 5.25
C CYS A 57 -12.09 -10.70 5.76
N HIS A 58 -10.99 -11.15 5.13
CA HIS A 58 -10.28 -12.35 5.56
C HIS A 58 -9.81 -12.29 7.01
N LEU A 59 -9.34 -11.11 7.49
CA LEU A 59 -8.90 -10.95 8.88
C LEU A 59 -10.05 -11.19 9.86
N THR A 60 -11.25 -10.68 9.56
CA THR A 60 -12.45 -10.91 10.37
C THR A 60 -12.83 -12.39 10.37
N ASN A 61 -12.88 -13.01 9.19
CA ASN A 61 -13.29 -14.41 9.04
C ASN A 61 -12.34 -15.39 9.73
N LYS A 62 -11.06 -15.04 9.88
CA LYS A 62 -10.04 -15.85 10.57
C LYS A 62 -9.86 -15.48 12.04
N GLY A 63 -10.65 -14.54 12.58
CA GLY A 63 -10.49 -14.08 13.96
C GLY A 63 -9.16 -13.35 14.21
N LEU A 64 -8.57 -12.76 13.17
CA LEU A 64 -7.27 -12.08 13.23
C LEU A 64 -7.40 -10.57 13.49
N ASN A 65 -8.57 -10.13 13.93
CA ASN A 65 -8.80 -8.72 14.28
C ASN A 65 -7.95 -8.30 15.48
N LYS A 66 -7.18 -7.23 15.31
CA LYS A 66 -6.38 -6.63 16.36
C LYS A 66 -6.50 -5.12 16.29
N SER A 67 -6.29 -4.45 17.43
CA SER A 67 -6.27 -3.00 17.52
C SER A 67 -5.34 -2.40 16.46
N MET A 68 -5.86 -1.41 15.73
CA MET A 68 -5.12 -0.75 14.67
C MET A 68 -3.91 -0.01 15.21
N VAL A 69 -2.77 -0.21 14.54
CA VAL A 69 -1.54 0.54 14.77
C VAL A 69 -1.17 1.23 13.47
N PRO A 70 -1.18 2.57 13.43
CA PRO A 70 -0.87 3.33 12.21
C PRO A 70 0.53 2.99 11.70
N ILE A 71 0.66 2.85 10.39
CA ILE A 71 1.97 2.75 9.72
C ILE A 71 2.58 4.16 9.68
N LYS A 72 3.86 4.26 10.01
CA LYS A 72 4.63 5.50 9.88
C LYS A 72 4.94 5.77 8.40
N SER A 73 4.90 7.04 8.01
CA SER A 73 5.15 7.45 6.61
C SER A 73 6.52 7.03 6.09
N ASP A 74 7.56 7.14 6.91
CA ASP A 74 8.92 6.75 6.47
C ASP A 74 9.03 5.25 6.21
N ASP A 75 8.49 4.41 7.10
CA ASP A 75 8.46 2.95 6.91
C ASP A 75 7.64 2.59 5.66
N PHE A 76 6.50 3.27 5.45
CA PHE A 76 5.65 3.06 4.30
C PHE A 76 6.36 3.41 2.98
N ILE A 77 6.96 4.60 2.89
CA ILE A 77 7.65 5.07 1.69
C ILE A 77 8.81 4.14 1.34
N GLU A 78 9.62 3.73 2.32
CA GLU A 78 10.71 2.79 2.08
C GLU A 78 10.19 1.44 1.53
N CYS A 79 9.12 0.89 2.13
CA CYS A 79 8.49 -0.35 1.63
C CYS A 79 7.94 -0.18 0.22
N LEU A 80 7.29 0.96 -0.07
CA LEU A 80 6.75 1.28 -1.39
C LEU A 80 7.86 1.34 -2.45
N MET A 81 8.93 2.07 -2.18
CA MET A 81 10.07 2.18 -3.08
C MET A 81 10.71 0.81 -3.35
N GLN A 82 10.91 -0.01 -2.32
CA GLN A 82 11.42 -1.37 -2.48
C GLN A 82 10.47 -2.25 -3.29
N THR A 83 9.15 -2.11 -3.13
CA THR A 83 8.15 -2.87 -3.89
C THR A 83 8.19 -2.49 -5.36
N LEU A 84 8.23 -1.20 -5.69
CA LEU A 84 8.29 -0.70 -7.06
C LEU A 84 9.61 -1.08 -7.76
N THR A 85 10.73 -1.10 -7.03
CA THR A 85 12.05 -1.50 -7.57
C THR A 85 12.06 -2.96 -8.03
N LYS A 86 11.26 -3.84 -7.41
CA LYS A 86 11.26 -5.28 -7.71
C LYS A 86 10.56 -5.68 -9.00
N GLN A 87 9.89 -4.78 -9.68
CA GLN A 87 9.37 -5.04 -11.03
C GLN A 87 10.45 -5.44 -12.05
N GLY A 88 11.74 -5.38 -11.67
CA GLY A 88 12.83 -5.52 -12.61
C GLY A 88 12.96 -4.31 -13.53
N LYS A 89 14.16 -4.02 -13.97
CA LYS A 89 14.63 -2.82 -14.67
C LYS A 89 13.99 -2.47 -16.03
N LYS A 90 12.81 -2.96 -16.34
CA LYS A 90 11.97 -2.29 -17.30
C LYS A 90 11.37 -1.08 -16.57
N ARG A 91 12.13 0.02 -16.55
CA ARG A 91 11.55 1.36 -16.49
C ARG A 91 10.45 1.32 -17.52
N THR A 92 9.28 1.22 -17.01
CA THR A 92 8.12 0.73 -17.73
C THR A 92 7.76 1.76 -18.79
N SER A 93 7.37 1.26 -19.95
CA SER A 93 6.48 1.98 -20.85
C SER A 93 5.17 2.44 -20.19
N LYS A 94 4.99 2.22 -18.90
CA LYS A 94 3.78 2.52 -18.14
C LYS A 94 3.81 3.95 -17.64
N LYS A 95 2.79 4.69 -18.01
CA LYS A 95 2.72 6.13 -17.78
C LYS A 95 2.16 6.51 -16.41
N LYS A 96 1.45 5.62 -15.75
CA LYS A 96 0.70 5.92 -14.51
C LYS A 96 0.98 4.92 -13.42
N LEU A 97 1.04 5.42 -12.18
CA LEU A 97 0.97 4.61 -10.96
C LEU A 97 -0.34 4.92 -10.24
N LEU A 98 -1.08 3.90 -9.82
CA LEU A 98 -2.21 4.02 -8.90
C LEU A 98 -1.81 3.45 -7.55
N ILE A 99 -1.72 4.29 -6.54
CA ILE A 99 -1.53 3.88 -5.15
C ILE A 99 -2.91 3.64 -4.55
N SER A 100 -3.23 2.39 -4.26
CA SER A 100 -4.55 1.97 -3.80
C SER A 100 -4.50 1.58 -2.32
N PHE A 101 -5.06 2.41 -1.46
CA PHE A 101 -5.18 2.18 -0.02
C PHE A 101 -6.34 1.23 0.27
N MET A 102 -6.17 -0.04 -0.11
CA MET A 102 -7.15 -1.12 0.06
C MET A 102 -6.58 -2.31 0.86
N GLY A 103 -5.39 -2.18 1.41
CA GLY A 103 -4.76 -3.20 2.24
C GLY A 103 -5.31 -3.21 3.67
N VAL A 104 -4.49 -3.66 4.60
CA VAL A 104 -4.86 -3.72 6.02
C VAL A 104 -5.07 -2.32 6.60
N GLY A 105 -6.17 -2.14 7.34
CA GLY A 105 -6.49 -0.89 8.04
C GLY A 105 -7.65 -0.10 7.43
N GLU A 106 -7.87 1.07 7.98
CA GLU A 106 -8.89 2.03 7.54
C GLU A 106 -8.20 3.34 7.14
N PRO A 107 -8.21 3.70 5.84
CA PRO A 107 -7.45 4.87 5.35
C PRO A 107 -7.81 6.18 6.06
N LEU A 108 -9.09 6.42 6.33
CA LEU A 108 -9.53 7.66 6.98
C LEU A 108 -9.09 7.80 8.44
N LEU A 109 -8.56 6.74 9.04
CA LEU A 109 -7.98 6.78 10.39
C LEU A 109 -6.45 6.97 10.39
N ASN A 110 -5.84 7.13 9.20
CA ASN A 110 -4.42 7.47 9.03
C ASN A 110 -4.21 8.46 7.88
N LEU A 111 -4.92 9.58 7.91
CA LEU A 111 -4.85 10.62 6.87
C LEU A 111 -3.44 11.22 6.77
N ASN A 112 -2.73 11.35 7.88
CA ASN A 112 -1.36 11.85 7.89
C ASN A 112 -0.43 11.02 6.98
N LEU A 113 -0.58 9.69 6.98
CA LEU A 113 0.17 8.83 6.06
C LEU A 113 -0.13 9.19 4.60
N ILE A 114 -1.40 9.37 4.26
CA ILE A 114 -1.84 9.67 2.88
C ILE A 114 -1.27 11.02 2.44
N GLU A 115 -1.34 12.05 3.30
CA GLU A 115 -0.77 13.37 3.04
C GLU A 115 0.75 13.31 2.83
N GLU A 116 1.48 12.57 3.65
CA GLU A 116 2.94 12.42 3.51
C GLU A 116 3.31 11.67 2.22
N VAL A 117 2.54 10.66 1.82
CA VAL A 117 2.73 9.97 0.54
C VAL A 117 2.50 10.94 -0.63
N TYR A 118 1.45 11.76 -0.55
CA TYR A 118 1.15 12.78 -1.57
C TYR A 118 2.28 13.81 -1.70
N LYS A 119 2.84 14.28 -0.59
CA LYS A 119 4.00 15.19 -0.60
C LYS A 119 5.24 14.60 -1.27
N LYS A 120 5.37 13.27 -1.30
CA LYS A 120 6.47 12.54 -1.95
C LYS A 120 6.17 12.17 -3.41
N GLU A 121 5.07 12.61 -3.98
CA GLU A 121 4.67 12.28 -5.35
C GLU A 121 5.76 12.58 -6.38
N ASN A 122 6.36 13.77 -6.33
CA ASN A 122 7.41 14.14 -7.26
C ASN A 122 8.63 13.22 -7.17
N LEU A 123 9.04 12.85 -5.95
CA LEU A 123 10.13 11.90 -5.74
C LEU A 123 9.83 10.55 -6.39
N LEU A 124 8.62 10.02 -6.18
CA LEU A 124 8.21 8.73 -6.76
C LEU A 124 8.14 8.80 -8.29
N ARG A 125 7.66 9.91 -8.85
CA ARG A 125 7.60 10.12 -10.31
C ARG A 125 9.00 10.15 -10.92
N GLU A 126 9.91 10.90 -10.34
CA GLU A 126 11.28 11.05 -10.84
C GLU A 126 12.07 9.75 -10.72
N GLU A 127 11.97 9.06 -9.58
CA GLU A 127 12.72 7.82 -9.33
C GLU A 127 12.27 6.68 -10.24
N PHE A 128 10.96 6.53 -10.46
CA PHE A 128 10.39 5.41 -11.20
C PHE A 128 9.92 5.76 -12.61
N GLY A 129 9.98 7.03 -13.02
CA GLY A 129 9.65 7.49 -14.36
C GLY A 129 8.15 7.52 -14.68
N TYR A 130 7.27 7.62 -13.67
CA TYR A 130 5.84 7.78 -13.90
C TYR A 130 5.49 9.21 -14.34
N GLU A 131 4.61 9.34 -15.33
CA GLU A 131 4.07 10.63 -15.76
C GLU A 131 3.05 11.18 -14.77
N SER A 132 2.29 10.31 -14.13
CA SER A 132 1.30 10.69 -13.12
C SER A 132 1.10 9.62 -12.06
N ILE A 133 0.69 10.05 -10.86
CA ILE A 133 0.29 9.17 -9.76
C ILE A 133 -1.16 9.47 -9.41
N GLY A 134 -1.98 8.42 -9.34
CA GLY A 134 -3.35 8.48 -8.84
C GLY A 134 -3.46 7.81 -7.47
N TYR A 135 -4.50 8.14 -6.74
CA TYR A 135 -4.78 7.60 -5.42
C TYR A 135 -6.20 7.04 -5.37
N ALA A 136 -6.35 5.84 -4.82
CA ALA A 136 -7.65 5.23 -4.54
C ALA A 136 -7.75 4.85 -3.06
N LEU A 137 -8.87 5.17 -2.45
CA LEU A 137 -9.16 4.84 -1.05
C LEU A 137 -10.41 3.97 -0.98
N ALA A 138 -10.30 2.82 -0.30
CA ALA A 138 -11.45 2.02 0.10
C ALA A 138 -11.65 2.21 1.60
N THR A 139 -12.82 2.72 1.99
CA THR A 139 -13.12 3.08 3.38
C THR A 139 -14.49 2.62 3.81
N MET A 140 -14.63 2.26 5.07
CA MET A 140 -15.92 2.03 5.76
C MET A 140 -16.54 3.32 6.30
N MET A 141 -15.90 4.46 6.08
CA MET A 141 -16.32 5.78 6.56
C MET A 141 -16.72 5.81 8.05
N PRO A 142 -15.79 5.45 8.95
CA PRO A 142 -16.10 5.33 10.37
C PRO A 142 -16.52 6.66 11.02
N ASN A 143 -16.20 7.78 10.38
CA ASN A 143 -16.63 9.11 10.83
C ASN A 143 -16.92 10.02 9.63
N LYS A 144 -18.19 10.41 9.45
CA LYS A 144 -18.63 11.32 8.38
C LYS A 144 -18.03 12.73 8.45
N ASN A 145 -17.55 13.16 9.61
CA ASN A 145 -16.98 14.50 9.79
C ASN A 145 -15.56 14.63 9.20
N ILE A 146 -14.91 13.51 8.87
CA ILE A 146 -13.58 13.52 8.23
C ILE A 146 -13.64 14.04 6.80
N LEU A 147 -14.81 13.96 6.14
CA LEU A 147 -15.00 14.46 4.77
C LEU A 147 -15.27 15.96 4.66
N LYS A 148 -15.15 16.73 5.74
CA LYS A 148 -15.19 18.20 5.71
C LYS A 148 -13.79 18.78 5.47
N LEU A 149 -13.05 18.16 4.55
CA LEU A 149 -11.81 18.69 4.00
C LEU A 149 -12.11 19.65 2.85
#